data_5e193553a11eb096ea5277923dccaa9b
#
_entry.id   5e193553a11eb096ea5277923dccaa9b
#
_cell.length_a   1.000
_cell.length_b   1.000
_cell.length_c   1.000
_cell.angle_alpha   90.00
_cell.angle_beta   90.00
_cell.angle_gamma   90.00
#
_symmetry.space_group_name_H-M   'P 1'
#
loop_
_entity.id
_entity.type
_entity.pdbx_description
1 polymer ?
#
loop_
_entity_poly.entity_id
_entity_poly.type
_entity_poly.pdbx_seq_one_letter_code
_entity_poly.pdbx_strand_id
1 'polypeptide(L)'
;KVDGALSLHSNAHAFNDVKDYLKGLLGKWDGVPRLDCLFIDYLGAKDTAYNRAVTRKAFTAAVARAMTPGCKYDNMVILAGPQGIGKSTLLDKMSRGWFNDSIRTFEGKEASELLQGVWLVEVSELDAFRRTDVSRIKQFLSLRADRFRAAYGRNVKELPRTCIFFGTTNTAEYLQDTTGNRRFWPIDTGEQRHTKSVWRDLDPEIDQLWAEAYVRWQAGEPLYLSGAIEDAAKEKQEEHREASSREGIVREFMERPVPDDWSKWPLDKRRM
;
A
#
# COMPACT_ATOMS: atom_id res chain seq x y z
N LYS A 1 -42.93 -0.28 2.91
CA LYS A 1 -42.82 -1.64 2.29
C LYS A 1 -42.17 -1.58 0.91
N VAL A 2 -42.39 -0.52 0.09
CA VAL A 2 -41.73 -0.37 -1.24
C VAL A 2 -40.23 -0.18 -1.12
N ASP A 3 -39.76 0.65 -0.19
CA ASP A 3 -38.32 0.90 0.04
C ASP A 3 -37.55 -0.37 0.44
N GLY A 4 -38.20 -1.25 1.22
CA GLY A 4 -37.60 -2.53 1.61
C GLY A 4 -37.48 -3.52 0.44
N ALA A 5 -38.49 -3.55 -0.45
CA ALA A 5 -38.47 -4.38 -1.65
C ALA A 5 -37.43 -3.89 -2.67
N LEU A 6 -37.34 -2.55 -2.85
CA LEU A 6 -36.31 -1.93 -3.70
C LEU A 6 -34.91 -2.18 -3.18
N SER A 7 -34.70 -2.08 -1.86
CA SER A 7 -33.40 -2.38 -1.24
C SER A 7 -33.01 -3.86 -1.39
N LEU A 8 -33.96 -4.79 -1.24
CA LEU A 8 -33.72 -6.23 -1.46
C LEU A 8 -33.42 -6.53 -2.93
N HIS A 9 -34.15 -5.91 -3.84
CA HIS A 9 -33.92 -6.08 -5.28
C HIS A 9 -32.57 -5.48 -5.71
N SER A 10 -32.23 -4.29 -5.23
CA SER A 10 -30.94 -3.63 -5.48
C SER A 10 -29.78 -4.44 -4.94
N ASN A 11 -29.90 -5.05 -3.75
CA ASN A 11 -28.86 -5.92 -3.20
C ASN A 11 -28.73 -7.25 -3.95
N ALA A 12 -29.82 -7.81 -4.47
CA ALA A 12 -29.82 -9.03 -5.28
C ALA A 12 -29.18 -8.82 -6.68
N HIS A 13 -29.19 -7.57 -7.16
CA HIS A 13 -28.61 -7.15 -8.44
C HIS A 13 -27.44 -6.17 -8.26
N ALA A 14 -26.71 -6.25 -7.13
CA ALA A 14 -25.54 -5.43 -6.90
C ALA A 14 -24.48 -5.73 -7.97
N PHE A 15 -24.30 -4.79 -8.90
CA PHE A 15 -23.27 -4.82 -9.92
C PHE A 15 -21.92 -4.56 -9.27
N ASN A 16 -20.90 -5.34 -9.59
CA ASN A 16 -19.53 -5.09 -9.22
C ASN A 16 -18.62 -5.33 -10.43
N ASP A 17 -18.42 -4.26 -11.18
CA ASP A 17 -17.69 -4.27 -12.45
C ASP A 17 -16.29 -4.90 -12.32
N VAL A 18 -15.57 -4.61 -11.23
CA VAL A 18 -14.24 -5.19 -10.95
C VAL A 18 -14.34 -6.71 -10.79
N LYS A 19 -15.35 -7.18 -10.04
CA LYS A 19 -15.57 -8.62 -9.84
C LYS A 19 -15.92 -9.33 -11.14
N ASP A 20 -16.73 -8.69 -11.98
CA ASP A 20 -17.14 -9.25 -13.26
C ASP A 20 -15.98 -9.25 -14.27
N TYR A 21 -15.17 -8.18 -14.29
CA TYR A 21 -13.91 -8.14 -15.02
C TYR A 21 -12.99 -9.31 -14.63
N LEU A 22 -12.73 -9.48 -13.33
CA LEU A 22 -11.88 -10.56 -12.83
C LEU A 22 -12.41 -11.95 -13.15
N LYS A 23 -13.72 -12.18 -13.02
CA LYS A 23 -14.35 -13.45 -13.45
C LYS A 23 -14.18 -13.69 -14.94
N GLY A 24 -14.21 -12.63 -15.76
CA GLY A 24 -13.96 -12.69 -17.19
C GLY A 24 -12.54 -13.14 -17.56
N LEU A 25 -11.59 -13.06 -16.61
CA LEU A 25 -10.20 -13.53 -16.79
C LEU A 25 -9.98 -14.98 -16.35
N LEU A 26 -10.98 -15.63 -15.77
CA LEU A 26 -10.88 -17.01 -15.32
C LEU A 26 -10.48 -17.95 -16.47
N GLY A 27 -9.40 -18.70 -16.26
CA GLY A 27 -8.86 -19.63 -17.26
C GLY A 27 -8.13 -18.97 -18.44
N LYS A 28 -7.92 -17.65 -18.41
CA LYS A 28 -7.23 -16.92 -19.50
C LYS A 28 -5.74 -16.68 -19.25
N TRP A 29 -5.21 -17.03 -18.07
CA TRP A 29 -3.78 -16.94 -17.84
C TRP A 29 -3.01 -17.91 -18.72
N ASP A 30 -2.02 -17.41 -19.44
CA ASP A 30 -1.19 -18.18 -20.38
C ASP A 30 -0.11 -19.05 -19.69
N GLY A 31 -0.05 -19.02 -18.34
CA GLY A 31 0.91 -19.77 -17.54
C GLY A 31 2.29 -19.11 -17.41
N VAL A 32 2.50 -17.95 -18.04
CA VAL A 32 3.78 -17.23 -17.93
C VAL A 32 3.74 -16.28 -16.72
N PRO A 33 4.60 -16.48 -15.71
CA PRO A 33 4.63 -15.63 -14.52
C PRO A 33 5.22 -14.27 -14.89
N ARG A 34 4.47 -13.19 -14.63
CA ARG A 34 4.86 -11.78 -14.86
C ARG A 34 4.69 -10.94 -13.62
N LEU A 35 3.77 -11.33 -12.74
CA LEU A 35 3.31 -10.51 -11.63
C LEU A 35 4.44 -10.16 -10.65
N ASP A 36 5.28 -11.13 -10.31
CA ASP A 36 6.41 -10.95 -9.41
C ASP A 36 7.41 -9.89 -9.91
N CYS A 37 7.52 -9.73 -11.24
CA CYS A 37 8.47 -8.84 -11.88
C CYS A 37 7.88 -7.48 -12.29
N LEU A 38 6.60 -7.20 -12.01
CA LEU A 38 5.93 -6.00 -12.51
C LEU A 38 6.68 -4.71 -12.15
N PHE A 39 7.04 -4.50 -10.89
CA PHE A 39 7.78 -3.30 -10.49
C PHE A 39 9.27 -3.36 -10.87
N ILE A 40 9.83 -4.56 -11.04
CA ILE A 40 11.19 -4.77 -11.53
C ILE A 40 11.30 -4.35 -12.98
N ASP A 41 10.44 -4.90 -13.83
CA ASP A 41 10.47 -4.72 -15.28
C ASP A 41 10.07 -3.31 -15.70
N TYR A 42 9.05 -2.73 -15.05
CA TYR A 42 8.44 -1.47 -15.48
C TYR A 42 8.95 -0.24 -14.73
N LEU A 43 9.34 -0.39 -13.45
CA LEU A 43 9.78 0.72 -12.61
C LEU A 43 11.25 0.63 -12.19
N GLY A 44 11.99 -0.39 -12.62
CA GLY A 44 13.40 -0.55 -12.32
C GLY A 44 13.67 -0.79 -10.83
N ALA A 45 12.80 -1.50 -10.12
CA ALA A 45 13.09 -2.00 -8.79
C ALA A 45 14.12 -3.13 -8.86
N LYS A 46 14.95 -3.30 -7.82
CA LYS A 46 15.88 -4.43 -7.74
C LYS A 46 15.16 -5.77 -7.75
N ASP A 47 15.74 -6.75 -8.43
CA ASP A 47 15.24 -8.12 -8.42
C ASP A 47 15.65 -8.81 -7.12
N THR A 48 14.75 -8.75 -6.14
CA THR A 48 14.92 -9.39 -4.83
C THR A 48 13.71 -10.26 -4.50
N ALA A 49 13.92 -11.26 -3.64
CA ALA A 49 12.81 -12.10 -3.14
C ALA A 49 11.72 -11.25 -2.44
N TYR A 50 12.12 -10.18 -1.76
CA TYR A 50 11.22 -9.24 -1.11
C TYR A 50 10.34 -8.50 -2.14
N ASN A 51 10.94 -7.83 -3.13
CA ASN A 51 10.20 -7.06 -4.13
C ASN A 51 9.24 -7.95 -4.93
N ARG A 52 9.67 -9.17 -5.30
CA ARG A 52 8.82 -10.17 -5.95
C ARG A 52 7.63 -10.56 -5.08
N ALA A 53 7.87 -10.89 -3.81
CA ALA A 53 6.81 -11.31 -2.89
C ALA A 53 5.82 -10.17 -2.59
N VAL A 54 6.30 -8.95 -2.35
CA VAL A 54 5.46 -7.77 -2.10
C VAL A 54 4.57 -7.47 -3.28
N THR A 55 5.14 -7.45 -4.50
CA THR A 55 4.37 -7.21 -5.73
C THR A 55 3.26 -8.25 -5.89
N ARG A 56 3.61 -9.53 -5.84
CA ARG A 56 2.63 -10.63 -5.95
C ARG A 56 1.51 -10.50 -4.92
N LYS A 57 1.86 -10.32 -3.63
CA LYS A 57 0.89 -10.26 -2.55
C LYS A 57 -0.04 -9.06 -2.63
N ALA A 58 0.46 -7.89 -3.05
CA ALA A 58 -0.36 -6.70 -3.22
C ALA A 58 -1.44 -6.90 -4.29
N PHE A 59 -1.06 -7.37 -5.48
CA PHE A 59 -2.04 -7.57 -6.56
C PHE A 59 -2.96 -8.77 -6.28
N THR A 60 -2.48 -9.82 -5.63
CA THR A 60 -3.34 -10.91 -5.14
C THR A 60 -4.34 -10.40 -4.10
N ALA A 61 -3.94 -9.46 -3.23
CA ALA A 61 -4.83 -8.82 -2.26
C ALA A 61 -5.89 -7.92 -2.93
N ALA A 62 -5.55 -7.27 -4.05
CA ALA A 62 -6.53 -6.54 -4.84
C ALA A 62 -7.64 -7.45 -5.38
N VAL A 63 -7.26 -8.62 -5.89
CA VAL A 63 -8.22 -9.65 -6.28
C VAL A 63 -9.03 -10.14 -5.08
N ALA A 64 -8.37 -10.46 -3.96
CA ALA A 64 -9.04 -10.92 -2.74
C ALA A 64 -10.08 -9.91 -2.23
N ARG A 65 -9.75 -8.60 -2.23
CA ARG A 65 -10.67 -7.52 -1.83
C ARG A 65 -11.85 -7.38 -2.76
N ALA A 66 -11.66 -7.53 -4.07
CA ALA A 66 -12.76 -7.51 -5.05
C ALA A 66 -13.67 -8.74 -4.91
N MET A 67 -13.09 -9.94 -4.77
CA MET A 67 -13.84 -11.19 -4.72
C MET A 67 -14.47 -11.45 -3.34
N THR A 68 -13.81 -11.03 -2.26
CA THR A 68 -14.24 -11.17 -0.86
C THR A 68 -14.13 -9.83 -0.15
N PRO A 69 -15.09 -8.89 -0.38
CA PRO A 69 -15.08 -7.57 0.22
C PRO A 69 -14.90 -7.62 1.74
N GLY A 70 -14.08 -6.73 2.28
CA GLY A 70 -13.77 -6.68 3.71
C GLY A 70 -12.82 -7.76 4.21
N CYS A 71 -12.23 -8.61 3.35
CA CYS A 71 -11.15 -9.49 3.76
C CYS A 71 -9.99 -8.70 4.34
N LYS A 72 -9.23 -9.31 5.27
CA LYS A 72 -8.15 -8.60 5.95
C LYS A 72 -6.98 -8.38 4.99
N TYR A 73 -6.67 -7.12 4.74
CA TYR A 73 -5.45 -6.65 4.11
C TYR A 73 -5.21 -5.21 4.57
N ASP A 74 -4.28 -4.99 5.45
CA ASP A 74 -3.96 -3.71 6.09
C ASP A 74 -2.57 -3.17 5.69
N ASN A 75 -2.04 -3.67 4.58
CA ASN A 75 -0.77 -3.26 4.05
C ASN A 75 -0.93 -2.28 2.88
N MET A 76 0.07 -1.45 2.69
CA MET A 76 0.22 -0.50 1.59
C MET A 76 1.63 -0.61 1.03
N VAL A 77 1.75 -0.92 -0.26
CA VAL A 77 3.04 -0.84 -0.96
C VAL A 77 3.37 0.62 -1.19
N ILE A 78 4.60 1.02 -0.89
CA ILE A 78 5.08 2.38 -1.15
C ILE A 78 6.16 2.33 -2.22
N LEU A 79 5.89 2.95 -3.34
CA LEU A 79 6.81 3.08 -4.47
C LEU A 79 7.63 4.36 -4.27
N ALA A 80 8.86 4.21 -3.76
CA ALA A 80 9.79 5.30 -3.55
C ALA A 80 10.76 5.41 -4.73
N GLY A 81 11.02 6.62 -5.23
CA GLY A 81 11.98 6.82 -6.31
C GLY A 81 11.69 8.01 -7.21
N PRO A 82 12.52 8.24 -8.24
CA PRO A 82 12.47 9.46 -9.05
C PRO A 82 11.11 9.78 -9.64
N GLN A 83 10.83 11.07 -9.80
CA GLN A 83 9.66 11.55 -10.51
C GLN A 83 9.72 11.17 -12.00
N GLY A 84 8.56 10.94 -12.60
CA GLY A 84 8.46 10.74 -14.07
C GLY A 84 8.76 9.32 -14.54
N ILE A 85 9.11 8.36 -13.67
CA ILE A 85 9.36 6.97 -14.07
C ILE A 85 8.09 6.14 -14.32
N GLY A 86 6.91 6.71 -14.07
CA GLY A 86 5.62 6.05 -14.37
C GLY A 86 4.94 5.36 -13.21
N LYS A 87 5.28 5.65 -11.93
CA LYS A 87 4.66 5.02 -10.75
C LYS A 87 3.13 5.11 -10.77
N SER A 88 2.59 6.34 -10.78
CA SER A 88 1.13 6.59 -10.80
C SER A 88 0.48 6.10 -12.09
N THR A 89 1.15 6.26 -13.23
CA THR A 89 0.67 5.78 -14.53
C THR A 89 0.50 4.25 -14.54
N LEU A 90 1.44 3.52 -13.94
CA LEU A 90 1.34 2.05 -13.81
C LEU A 90 0.12 1.68 -12.96
N LEU A 91 -0.07 2.32 -11.82
CA LEU A 91 -1.20 2.04 -10.92
C LEU A 91 -2.54 2.37 -11.59
N ASP A 92 -2.64 3.52 -12.26
CA ASP A 92 -3.83 3.93 -13.00
C ASP A 92 -4.18 2.91 -14.10
N LYS A 93 -3.24 2.56 -14.96
CA LYS A 93 -3.45 1.55 -16.01
C LYS A 93 -3.86 0.18 -15.43
N MET A 94 -3.17 -0.28 -14.39
CA MET A 94 -3.52 -1.52 -13.70
C MET A 94 -4.92 -1.49 -13.09
N SER A 95 -5.42 -0.34 -12.71
CA SER A 95 -6.78 -0.19 -12.14
C SER A 95 -7.91 -0.43 -13.15
N ARG A 96 -7.63 -0.38 -14.45
CA ARG A 96 -8.63 -0.51 -15.53
C ARG A 96 -9.76 0.54 -15.45
N GLY A 97 -9.45 1.73 -14.91
CA GLY A 97 -10.40 2.84 -14.75
C GLY A 97 -11.08 2.90 -13.38
N TRP A 98 -10.81 1.96 -12.47
CA TRP A 98 -11.28 2.02 -11.07
C TRP A 98 -10.18 2.56 -10.14
N PHE A 99 -9.65 3.73 -10.48
CA PHE A 99 -8.54 4.40 -9.81
C PHE A 99 -8.99 5.62 -9.02
N ASN A 100 -8.29 5.92 -7.93
CA ASN A 100 -8.42 7.18 -7.23
C ASN A 100 -7.06 7.61 -6.65
N ASP A 101 -6.63 8.82 -6.99
CA ASP A 101 -5.41 9.49 -6.50
C ASP A 101 -5.74 10.79 -5.74
N SER A 102 -7.02 11.06 -5.52
CA SER A 102 -7.47 12.34 -4.95
C SER A 102 -7.62 12.34 -3.42
N ILE A 103 -7.32 11.22 -2.74
CA ILE A 103 -7.43 11.13 -1.28
C ILE A 103 -6.38 12.02 -0.63
N ARG A 104 -6.84 12.99 0.18
CA ARG A 104 -6.00 13.90 0.97
C ARG A 104 -6.29 13.82 2.47
N THR A 105 -7.39 13.20 2.85
CA THR A 105 -7.79 13.00 4.24
C THR A 105 -8.12 11.54 4.48
N PHE A 106 -7.81 11.05 5.68
CA PHE A 106 -8.02 9.67 6.09
C PHE A 106 -9.00 9.57 7.25
N GLU A 107 -9.80 10.61 7.44
CA GLU A 107 -10.81 10.70 8.48
C GLU A 107 -12.15 11.14 7.92
N GLY A 108 -13.20 10.76 8.63
CA GLY A 108 -14.54 11.24 8.36
C GLY A 108 -15.23 10.56 7.18
N LYS A 109 -16.35 11.17 6.80
CA LYS A 109 -17.25 10.66 5.78
C LYS A 109 -16.66 10.76 4.38
N GLU A 110 -15.97 11.86 4.10
CA GLU A 110 -15.40 12.16 2.79
C GLU A 110 -14.40 11.10 2.32
N ALA A 111 -13.48 10.69 3.23
CA ALA A 111 -12.53 9.63 2.94
C ALA A 111 -13.22 8.31 2.54
N SER A 112 -14.33 7.96 3.21
CA SER A 112 -15.08 6.75 2.90
C SER A 112 -15.89 6.85 1.60
N GLU A 113 -16.38 8.04 1.26
CA GLU A 113 -17.11 8.28 0.02
C GLU A 113 -16.19 8.19 -1.20
N LEU A 114 -14.94 8.67 -1.10
CA LEU A 114 -13.94 8.60 -2.16
C LEU A 114 -13.49 7.16 -2.51
N LEU A 115 -13.78 6.18 -1.66
CA LEU A 115 -13.47 4.76 -1.93
C LEU A 115 -14.58 4.04 -2.70
N GLN A 116 -15.73 4.69 -2.93
CA GLN A 116 -16.84 4.02 -3.59
C GLN A 116 -16.57 3.84 -5.09
N GLY A 117 -16.69 2.59 -5.57
CA GLY A 117 -16.42 2.26 -6.98
C GLY A 117 -14.94 2.25 -7.35
N VAL A 118 -14.04 2.31 -6.37
CA VAL A 118 -12.58 2.32 -6.57
C VAL A 118 -11.99 0.96 -6.24
N TRP A 119 -10.98 0.54 -6.99
CA TRP A 119 -10.22 -0.69 -6.76
C TRP A 119 -8.78 -0.45 -6.32
N LEU A 120 -8.06 0.43 -7.03
CA LEU A 120 -6.73 0.86 -6.63
C LEU A 120 -6.75 2.33 -6.20
N VAL A 121 -6.20 2.58 -5.03
CA VAL A 121 -6.10 3.93 -4.44
C VAL A 121 -4.64 4.31 -4.34
N GLU A 122 -4.28 5.47 -4.88
CA GLU A 122 -2.96 6.05 -4.68
C GLU A 122 -2.98 7.13 -3.62
N VAL A 123 -2.08 7.00 -2.66
CA VAL A 123 -1.74 8.05 -1.70
C VAL A 123 -0.43 8.67 -2.18
N SER A 124 -0.54 9.76 -2.92
CA SER A 124 0.60 10.45 -3.50
C SER A 124 1.31 11.36 -2.48
N GLU A 125 2.59 11.64 -2.73
CA GLU A 125 3.39 12.59 -1.94
C GLU A 125 3.41 12.27 -0.43
N LEU A 126 3.71 11.01 -0.08
CA LEU A 126 3.73 10.56 1.32
C LEU A 126 4.70 11.37 2.21
N ASP A 127 5.73 11.95 1.63
CA ASP A 127 6.69 12.84 2.27
C ASP A 127 6.07 14.17 2.74
N ALA A 128 4.95 14.59 2.15
CA ALA A 128 4.20 15.78 2.59
C ALA A 128 3.36 15.54 3.85
N PHE A 129 3.13 14.27 4.24
CA PHE A 129 2.31 13.93 5.40
C PHE A 129 3.08 14.09 6.70
N ARG A 130 2.45 14.73 7.69
CA ARG A 130 2.97 14.85 9.05
C ARG A 130 2.85 13.51 9.79
N ARG A 131 3.60 13.33 10.87
CA ARG A 131 3.56 12.15 11.73
C ARG A 131 2.13 11.76 12.18
N THR A 132 1.30 12.76 12.49
CA THR A 132 -0.12 12.55 12.84
C THR A 132 -0.92 11.95 11.71
N ASP A 133 -0.62 12.34 10.47
CA ASP A 133 -1.32 11.86 9.29
C ASP A 133 -0.93 10.41 8.98
N VAL A 134 0.35 10.06 9.15
CA VAL A 134 0.83 8.67 9.04
C VAL A 134 0.11 7.75 10.02
N SER A 135 -0.13 8.19 11.26
CA SER A 135 -0.92 7.42 12.24
C SER A 135 -2.37 7.21 11.78
N ARG A 136 -2.99 8.25 11.19
CA ARG A 136 -4.35 8.18 10.63
C ARG A 136 -4.41 7.23 9.42
N ILE A 137 -3.42 7.30 8.53
CA ILE A 137 -3.29 6.36 7.41
C ILE A 137 -3.23 4.92 7.94
N LYS A 138 -2.42 4.62 8.95
CA LYS A 138 -2.32 3.30 9.57
C LYS A 138 -3.65 2.81 10.13
N GLN A 139 -4.41 3.67 10.80
CA GLN A 139 -5.75 3.36 11.29
C GLN A 139 -6.71 3.11 10.12
N PHE A 140 -6.70 3.98 9.13
CA PHE A 140 -7.55 3.89 7.96
C PHE A 140 -7.30 2.60 7.16
N LEU A 141 -6.03 2.22 6.93
CA LEU A 141 -5.66 0.97 6.27
C LEU A 141 -6.22 -0.28 6.99
N SER A 142 -6.34 -0.21 8.32
CA SER A 142 -6.78 -1.35 9.14
C SER A 142 -8.29 -1.61 9.08
N LEU A 143 -9.06 -0.67 8.54
CA LEU A 143 -10.51 -0.82 8.43
C LEU A 143 -10.87 -1.88 7.37
N ARG A 144 -11.80 -2.74 7.72
CA ARG A 144 -12.35 -3.78 6.82
C ARG A 144 -13.62 -3.33 6.12
N ALA A 145 -14.31 -2.35 6.70
CA ALA A 145 -15.50 -1.74 6.16
C ALA A 145 -15.54 -0.26 6.53
N ASP A 146 -16.12 0.54 5.66
CA ASP A 146 -16.35 1.96 5.87
C ASP A 146 -17.78 2.18 6.33
N ARG A 147 -17.93 3.01 7.38
CA ARG A 147 -19.24 3.35 7.95
C ARG A 147 -19.50 4.83 7.79
N PHE A 148 -20.47 5.17 6.99
CA PHE A 148 -20.88 6.55 6.82
C PHE A 148 -22.39 6.67 6.53
N ARG A 149 -22.92 7.86 6.75
CA ARG A 149 -24.27 8.20 6.38
C ARG A 149 -24.23 9.07 5.13
N ALA A 150 -24.80 8.57 4.02
CA ALA A 150 -24.88 9.32 2.79
C ALA A 150 -25.61 10.66 3.02
N ALA A 151 -25.30 11.67 2.19
CA ALA A 151 -26.03 12.93 2.24
C ALA A 151 -27.53 12.66 2.06
N TYR A 152 -28.35 13.24 2.95
CA TYR A 152 -29.81 13.01 3.02
C TYR A 152 -30.24 11.58 3.38
N GLY A 153 -29.33 10.66 3.64
CA GLY A 153 -29.63 9.29 4.07
C GLY A 153 -30.10 9.26 5.54
N ARG A 154 -31.13 8.45 5.85
CA ARG A 154 -31.61 8.26 7.23
C ARG A 154 -30.77 7.27 8.01
N ASN A 155 -30.15 6.31 7.33
CA ASN A 155 -29.41 5.20 7.95
C ASN A 155 -27.90 5.28 7.67
N VAL A 156 -27.10 4.81 8.63
CA VAL A 156 -25.68 4.54 8.42
C VAL A 156 -25.55 3.31 7.52
N LYS A 157 -24.74 3.43 6.47
CA LYS A 157 -24.34 2.30 5.62
C LYS A 157 -22.99 1.78 6.08
N GLU A 158 -22.84 0.48 6.09
CA GLU A 158 -21.57 -0.20 6.27
C GLU A 158 -21.22 -0.87 4.94
N LEU A 159 -20.10 -0.47 4.35
CA LEU A 159 -19.66 -0.93 3.05
C LEU A 159 -18.31 -1.65 3.23
N PRO A 160 -18.27 -2.98 3.06
CA PRO A 160 -17.02 -3.72 3.09
C PRO A 160 -16.06 -3.22 2.01
N ARG A 161 -14.79 -3.03 2.38
CA ARG A 161 -13.77 -2.50 1.45
C ARG A 161 -13.47 -3.46 0.33
N THR A 162 -13.46 -2.94 -0.89
CA THR A 162 -13.11 -3.63 -2.12
C THR A 162 -11.78 -3.18 -2.70
N CYS A 163 -11.20 -2.11 -2.18
CA CYS A 163 -9.97 -1.48 -2.68
C CYS A 163 -8.75 -1.86 -1.85
N ILE A 164 -7.57 -1.66 -2.45
CA ILE A 164 -6.26 -1.64 -1.80
C ILE A 164 -5.57 -0.30 -2.02
N PHE A 165 -4.53 -0.04 -1.22
CA PHE A 165 -3.82 1.22 -1.21
C PHE A 165 -2.38 1.04 -1.66
N PHE A 166 -1.90 1.99 -2.48
CA PHE A 166 -0.50 2.19 -2.82
C PHE A 166 -0.09 3.58 -2.36
N GLY A 167 1.16 3.72 -1.95
CA GLY A 167 1.76 5.01 -1.68
C GLY A 167 2.80 5.34 -2.75
N THR A 168 2.98 6.61 -3.07
CA THR A 168 4.08 7.07 -3.92
C THR A 168 4.80 8.23 -3.27
N THR A 169 6.12 8.24 -3.40
CA THR A 169 6.98 9.31 -2.91
C THR A 169 8.21 9.46 -3.81
N ASN A 170 8.82 10.65 -3.78
CA ASN A 170 10.06 10.92 -4.49
C ASN A 170 11.27 11.00 -3.54
N THR A 171 11.03 10.91 -2.23
CA THR A 171 12.07 10.96 -1.19
C THR A 171 12.38 9.56 -0.67
N ALA A 172 13.61 9.37 -0.17
CA ALA A 172 14.03 8.11 0.44
C ALA A 172 13.52 7.98 1.88
N GLU A 173 13.44 9.09 2.62
CA GLU A 173 13.01 9.12 4.02
C GLU A 173 11.60 9.70 4.10
N TYR A 174 10.62 8.90 4.51
CA TYR A 174 9.21 9.31 4.59
C TYR A 174 8.45 8.64 5.74
N LEU A 175 9.05 7.67 6.43
CA LEU A 175 8.43 7.01 7.57
C LEU A 175 8.81 7.73 8.88
N GLN A 176 7.96 8.64 9.33
CA GLN A 176 8.21 9.47 10.51
C GLN A 176 7.88 8.80 11.86
N ASP A 177 7.23 7.65 11.84
CA ASP A 177 6.81 6.97 13.07
C ASP A 177 7.71 5.75 13.35
N THR A 178 8.00 5.53 14.64
CA THR A 178 8.79 4.39 15.10
C THR A 178 7.96 3.12 15.28
N THR A 179 6.63 3.23 15.24
CA THR A 179 5.72 2.12 15.54
C THR A 179 4.73 1.85 14.40
N GLY A 180 4.35 0.59 14.22
CA GLY A 180 3.30 0.22 13.27
C GLY A 180 3.67 0.31 11.78
N ASN A 181 4.95 0.51 11.44
CA ASN A 181 5.44 0.56 10.06
C ASN A 181 5.26 -0.75 9.30
N ARG A 182 4.99 -1.87 9.97
CA ARG A 182 4.71 -3.17 9.35
C ARG A 182 3.61 -3.15 8.28
N ARG A 183 2.78 -2.10 8.27
CA ARG A 183 1.75 -1.90 7.24
C ARG A 183 2.31 -1.34 5.93
N PHE A 184 3.46 -0.73 5.99
CA PHE A 184 4.11 -0.14 4.83
C PHE A 184 5.15 -1.11 4.26
N TRP A 185 5.05 -1.37 2.98
CA TRP A 185 5.96 -2.23 2.24
C TRP A 185 6.73 -1.40 1.21
N PRO A 186 7.88 -0.83 1.59
CA PRO A 186 8.69 -0.01 0.70
C PRO A 186 9.24 -0.81 -0.49
N ILE A 187 9.14 -0.24 -1.68
CA ILE A 187 9.85 -0.70 -2.88
C ILE A 187 10.55 0.48 -3.49
N ASP A 188 11.88 0.42 -3.55
CA ASP A 188 12.70 1.41 -4.25
C ASP A 188 12.60 1.17 -5.75
N THR A 189 12.30 2.24 -6.48
CA THR A 189 12.12 2.23 -7.92
C THR A 189 13.18 3.11 -8.58
N GLY A 190 13.53 2.81 -9.84
CA GLY A 190 14.58 3.53 -10.55
C GLY A 190 16.00 3.16 -10.10
N GLU A 191 16.18 2.09 -9.32
CA GLU A 191 17.49 1.62 -8.86
C GLU A 191 18.26 0.90 -9.97
N GLN A 192 17.55 0.35 -10.95
CA GLN A 192 18.14 -0.28 -12.13
C GLN A 192 17.36 0.14 -13.39
N ARG A 193 17.96 -0.14 -14.53
CA ARG A 193 17.28 0.13 -15.81
C ARG A 193 16.07 -0.78 -15.95
N HIS A 194 14.89 -0.19 -16.12
CA HIS A 194 13.68 -0.93 -16.47
C HIS A 194 13.79 -1.57 -17.86
N THR A 195 13.24 -2.76 -18.02
CA THR A 195 13.29 -3.55 -19.26
C THR A 195 12.11 -3.27 -20.17
N LYS A 196 10.99 -2.82 -19.58
CA LYS A 196 9.72 -2.51 -20.26
C LYS A 196 9.27 -1.09 -19.97
N SER A 197 8.46 -0.53 -20.85
CA SER A 197 7.89 0.82 -20.74
C SER A 197 6.43 0.75 -20.26
N VAL A 198 6.12 1.46 -19.18
CA VAL A 198 4.74 1.61 -18.69
C VAL A 198 3.79 2.12 -19.78
N TRP A 199 4.29 2.98 -20.67
CA TRP A 199 3.45 3.61 -21.68
C TRP A 199 3.22 2.78 -22.95
N ARG A 200 4.15 1.86 -23.28
CA ARG A 200 4.10 1.08 -24.53
C ARG A 200 3.77 -0.39 -24.30
N ASP A 201 4.32 -0.97 -23.23
CA ASP A 201 4.39 -2.42 -23.11
C ASP A 201 3.41 -2.97 -22.07
N LEU A 202 2.84 -2.10 -21.18
CA LEU A 202 2.00 -2.57 -20.08
C LEU A 202 0.58 -2.97 -20.51
N ASP A 203 -0.07 -2.17 -21.37
CA ASP A 203 -1.49 -2.37 -21.70
C ASP A 203 -1.80 -3.80 -22.23
N PRO A 204 -0.96 -4.41 -23.09
CA PRO A 204 -1.20 -5.79 -23.54
C PRO A 204 -1.03 -6.85 -22.44
N GLU A 205 -0.28 -6.55 -21.38
CA GLU A 205 0.01 -7.52 -20.32
C GLU A 205 -0.96 -7.43 -19.14
N ILE A 206 -1.75 -6.35 -19.00
CA ILE A 206 -2.59 -6.11 -17.82
C ILE A 206 -3.53 -7.28 -17.53
N ASP A 207 -4.22 -7.80 -18.55
CA ASP A 207 -5.16 -8.89 -18.36
C ASP A 207 -4.46 -10.20 -17.94
N GLN A 208 -3.23 -10.44 -18.43
CA GLN A 208 -2.42 -11.59 -18.01
C GLN A 208 -1.91 -11.44 -16.56
N LEU A 209 -1.50 -10.22 -16.16
CA LEU A 209 -1.10 -9.91 -14.79
C LEU A 209 -2.27 -10.14 -13.81
N TRP A 210 -3.46 -9.69 -14.16
CA TRP A 210 -4.65 -9.92 -13.33
C TRP A 210 -5.14 -11.37 -13.36
N ALA A 211 -5.02 -12.05 -14.48
CA ALA A 211 -5.32 -13.49 -14.57
C ALA A 211 -4.37 -14.31 -13.71
N GLU A 212 -3.06 -13.96 -13.68
CA GLU A 212 -2.10 -14.56 -12.76
C GLU A 212 -2.46 -14.29 -11.30
N ALA A 213 -2.74 -13.03 -10.94
CA ALA A 213 -3.14 -12.66 -9.59
C ALA A 213 -4.41 -13.41 -9.13
N TYR A 214 -5.36 -13.61 -10.05
CA TYR A 214 -6.58 -14.37 -9.78
C TYR A 214 -6.27 -15.86 -9.48
N VAL A 215 -5.40 -16.48 -10.26
CA VAL A 215 -4.97 -17.88 -10.01
C VAL A 215 -4.24 -17.99 -8.67
N ARG A 216 -3.37 -17.03 -8.32
CA ARG A 216 -2.70 -16.98 -7.02
C ARG A 216 -3.70 -16.89 -5.87
N TRP A 217 -4.71 -16.03 -5.99
CA TRP A 217 -5.78 -15.92 -5.00
C TRP A 217 -6.57 -17.23 -4.86
N GLN A 218 -6.94 -17.88 -5.96
CA GLN A 218 -7.63 -19.19 -5.93
C GLN A 218 -6.79 -20.30 -5.29
N ALA A 219 -5.47 -20.25 -5.48
CA ALA A 219 -4.53 -21.16 -4.85
C ALA A 219 -4.31 -20.89 -3.34
N GLY A 220 -4.95 -19.85 -2.79
CA GLY A 220 -4.83 -19.52 -1.37
C GLY A 220 -3.53 -18.81 -0.99
N GLU A 221 -2.92 -18.05 -1.92
CA GLU A 221 -1.70 -17.27 -1.63
C GLU A 221 -1.89 -16.42 -0.37
N PRO A 222 -1.04 -16.55 0.67
CA PRO A 222 -1.12 -15.73 1.87
C PRO A 222 -0.89 -14.25 1.55
N LEU A 223 -1.75 -13.37 2.06
CA LEU A 223 -1.70 -11.93 1.82
C LEU A 223 -0.79 -11.17 2.80
N TYR A 224 0.07 -11.87 3.53
CA TYR A 224 1.00 -11.31 4.51
C TYR A 224 2.43 -11.82 4.23
N LEU A 225 3.41 -11.10 4.74
CA LEU A 225 4.81 -11.53 4.68
C LEU A 225 5.13 -12.40 5.90
N SER A 226 6.06 -13.32 5.74
CA SER A 226 6.52 -14.22 6.80
C SER A 226 7.98 -14.60 6.63
N GLY A 227 8.63 -15.02 7.73
CA GLY A 227 10.02 -15.49 7.72
C GLY A 227 10.99 -14.43 7.17
N ALA A 228 11.98 -14.86 6.41
CA ALA A 228 13.02 -13.99 5.86
C ALA A 228 12.47 -12.80 5.04
N ILE A 229 11.31 -12.94 4.40
CA ILE A 229 10.70 -11.85 3.64
C ILE A 229 10.11 -10.78 4.58
N GLU A 230 9.55 -11.19 5.72
CA GLU A 230 9.10 -10.25 6.75
C GLU A 230 10.27 -9.50 7.39
N ASP A 231 11.40 -10.18 7.59
CA ASP A 231 12.60 -9.55 8.14
C ASP A 231 13.21 -8.55 7.15
N ALA A 232 13.27 -8.89 5.86
CA ALA A 232 13.64 -7.93 4.81
C ALA A 232 12.70 -6.72 4.74
N ALA A 233 11.40 -6.91 5.01
CA ALA A 233 10.45 -5.80 5.10
C ALA A 233 10.78 -4.86 6.27
N LYS A 234 11.17 -5.39 7.44
CA LYS A 234 11.57 -4.58 8.60
C LYS A 234 12.83 -3.77 8.31
N GLU A 235 13.83 -4.39 7.65
CA GLU A 235 15.04 -3.71 7.21
C GLU A 235 14.70 -2.54 6.27
N LYS A 236 13.88 -2.79 5.26
CA LYS A 236 13.42 -1.73 4.34
C LYS A 236 12.64 -0.62 5.04
N GLN A 237 11.80 -0.94 6.01
CA GLN A 237 11.08 0.05 6.79
C GLN A 237 12.03 0.93 7.61
N GLU A 238 13.11 0.36 8.15
CA GLU A 238 14.11 1.12 8.90
C GLU A 238 14.97 2.00 7.99
N GLU A 239 15.35 1.51 6.80
CA GLU A 239 16.07 2.31 5.78
C GLU A 239 15.29 3.58 5.38
N HIS A 240 13.95 3.50 5.31
CA HIS A 240 13.08 4.61 4.93
C HIS A 240 12.57 5.44 6.11
N ARG A 241 13.06 5.16 7.31
CA ARG A 241 12.70 5.92 8.51
C ARG A 241 13.46 7.24 8.56
N GLU A 242 12.73 8.35 8.71
CA GLU A 242 13.35 9.64 8.99
C GLU A 242 14.08 9.60 10.33
N ALA A 243 15.35 9.96 10.32
CA ALA A 243 16.12 10.11 11.53
C ALA A 243 15.53 11.27 12.36
N SER A 244 15.10 10.99 13.59
CA SER A 244 14.68 12.02 14.49
C SER A 244 15.87 12.94 14.79
N SER A 245 15.69 14.27 14.69
CA SER A 245 16.72 15.23 15.10
C SER A 245 17.16 15.02 16.56
N ARG A 246 16.27 14.50 17.40
CA ARG A 246 16.58 14.11 18.78
C ARG A 246 17.45 12.85 18.86
N GLU A 247 17.25 11.88 17.96
CA GLU A 247 18.11 10.67 17.88
C GLU A 247 19.53 11.04 17.48
N GLY A 248 19.69 11.98 16.53
CA GLY A 248 21.02 12.51 16.16
C GLY A 248 21.72 13.16 17.35
N ILE A 249 21.01 13.99 18.12
CA ILE A 249 21.55 14.65 19.33
C ILE A 249 21.91 13.61 20.40
N VAL A 250 21.03 12.63 20.63
CA VAL A 250 21.28 11.56 21.63
C VAL A 250 22.45 10.70 21.19
N ARG A 251 22.55 10.34 19.91
CA ARG A 251 23.67 9.56 19.37
C ARG A 251 24.99 10.33 19.52
N GLU A 252 25.02 11.60 19.09
CA GLU A 252 26.19 12.48 19.27
C GLU A 252 26.59 12.59 20.73
N PHE A 253 25.64 12.69 21.65
CA PHE A 253 25.89 12.71 23.08
C PHE A 253 26.47 11.39 23.59
N MET A 254 25.93 10.26 23.15
CA MET A 254 26.39 8.91 23.54
C MET A 254 27.77 8.54 22.95
N GLU A 255 28.12 9.08 21.79
CA GLU A 255 29.39 8.87 21.11
C GLU A 255 30.51 9.82 21.59
N ARG A 256 30.17 10.83 22.41
CA ARG A 256 31.19 11.72 22.98
C ARG A 256 32.16 10.91 23.83
N PRO A 257 33.48 11.04 23.58
CA PRO A 257 34.48 10.36 24.40
C PRO A 257 34.39 10.86 25.85
N VAL A 258 34.23 9.93 26.74
CA VAL A 258 34.23 10.21 28.17
C VAL A 258 35.68 10.43 28.59
N PRO A 259 36.01 11.54 29.31
CA PRO A 259 37.37 11.74 29.80
C PRO A 259 37.87 10.56 30.65
N ASP A 260 39.12 10.20 30.52
CA ASP A 260 39.70 9.05 31.23
C ASP A 260 39.58 9.13 32.76
N ASP A 261 39.45 10.30 33.29
CA ASP A 261 39.29 10.62 34.72
C ASP A 261 37.83 10.77 35.16
N TRP A 262 36.84 10.59 34.25
CA TRP A 262 35.39 10.78 34.52
C TRP A 262 34.91 9.99 35.74
N SER A 263 35.44 8.79 35.96
CA SER A 263 35.09 7.97 37.14
C SER A 263 35.51 8.59 38.48
N LYS A 264 36.42 9.56 38.45
CA LYS A 264 36.91 10.30 39.64
C LYS A 264 36.15 11.61 39.87
N TRP A 265 35.28 12.02 38.95
CA TRP A 265 34.52 13.26 39.08
C TRP A 265 33.42 13.14 40.15
N PRO A 266 33.12 14.21 40.88
CA PRO A 266 31.94 14.27 41.74
C PRO A 266 30.63 14.04 40.97
N LEU A 267 29.63 13.45 41.62
CA LEU A 267 28.36 13.10 41.00
C LEU A 267 27.62 14.27 40.35
N ASP A 268 27.76 15.46 40.90
CA ASP A 268 27.20 16.71 40.37
C ASP A 268 27.84 17.11 39.01
N LYS A 269 29.13 16.84 38.82
CA LYS A 269 29.84 17.09 37.57
C LYS A 269 29.63 15.99 36.51
N ARG A 270 29.16 14.80 36.89
CA ARG A 270 28.87 13.69 35.96
C ARG A 270 27.51 13.83 35.25
N ARG A 271 26.72 14.83 35.68
CA ARG A 271 25.39 15.15 35.10
C ARG A 271 25.52 16.27 34.05
N MET A 272 26.33 16.05 33.01
CA MET A 272 26.29 16.95 31.86
C MET A 272 25.35 16.40 30.79
#